data_9a0b19f8a85c8e3c4142682c7a695005
#
_entry.id   9a0b19f8a85c8e3c4142682c7a695005
#
_cell.length_a   1.000
_cell.length_b   1.000
_cell.length_c   1.000
_cell.angle_alpha   90.00
_cell.angle_beta   90.00
_cell.angle_gamma   90.00
#
_symmetry.space_group_name_H-M   'P 1'
#
loop_
_entity.id
_entity.type
_entity.pdbx_description
1 polymer ?
#
loop_
_entity_poly.entity_id
_entity_poly.type
_entity_poly.pdbx_seq_one_letter_code
_entity_poly.pdbx_strand_id
1 'polypeptide(L)'
;MIDLERVTFTYDGAAAPTLREVDLHIEESELVLVVGHTGAGKSTLLGTLNGLVPHFTGGHLEGTVTVGDLSTQSHPPRELAHLVGVVGQDPLAGFVTDTVEEELAYGMEQLGIAPQVMRRRVEETLDLLGIAELRRRALRTLSGGQQQRLAIGSVLTAHPRVLVLDEPTSALDPTAAEEVLATLARLVHDLGTTVVLAEHRMERVVPFADRLAYVAGDGSVTCDEPRTLLRDIPVAPPVVALGRLAGWDPLPLSVRDARRAARTLRDDLAGQPGHRSAESSGDVRLRAKAVVVRYGSKLAVRGADVDLRAGEVTALMGRNGSGKSSLLWALQGAGQRSGGSVDVETPDGVRDPSSLTAAGARRLVGLVPQTASDLLYLESVGEECATGDHESDADVGTCRALLERLSPGIDDATHPRDLSEGQRLALVLAIQLTAAPEVMLLDEPTRGLDYTAKREFAAVVRSLARQGGSIVVATHDVEFVAAVADRAVVLADGEVVSDGPAVDVLAASPAFAPQVSKVLGSQWLTVDDVAAALGSDDE
;
A
#
# COMPACT_ATOMS: atom_id res chain seq x y z
N MET A 1 0.12 24.02 18.48
CA MET A 1 1.41 23.86 17.74
C MET A 1 1.25 24.13 16.25
N ILE A 2 0.19 23.62 15.65
CA ILE A 2 -0.16 23.86 14.24
C ILE A 2 -1.57 24.40 14.20
N ASP A 3 -1.79 25.50 13.46
CA ASP A 3 -3.08 26.15 13.32
C ASP A 3 -3.39 26.43 11.86
N LEU A 4 -4.52 25.94 11.38
CA LEU A 4 -5.13 26.26 10.09
C LEU A 4 -6.44 27.01 10.38
N GLU A 5 -6.60 28.22 9.83
CA GLU A 5 -7.79 29.05 10.00
C GLU A 5 -8.40 29.33 8.62
N ARG A 6 -9.58 28.76 8.37
CA ARG A 6 -10.34 28.89 7.11
C ARG A 6 -9.50 28.68 5.85
N VAL A 7 -8.67 27.64 5.86
CA VAL A 7 -7.74 27.37 4.77
C VAL A 7 -8.48 26.81 3.57
N THR A 8 -8.38 27.51 2.44
CA THR A 8 -8.88 27.07 1.14
C THR A 8 -7.72 27.06 0.16
N PHE A 9 -7.51 25.94 -0.53
CA PHE A 9 -6.46 25.80 -1.53
C PHE A 9 -6.98 25.27 -2.84
N THR A 10 -6.60 25.93 -3.93
CA THR A 10 -6.95 25.56 -5.32
C THR A 10 -5.68 25.49 -6.17
N TYR A 11 -5.44 24.36 -6.83
CA TYR A 11 -4.34 24.22 -7.80
C TYR A 11 -4.59 25.08 -9.03
N ASP A 12 -3.52 25.53 -9.70
CA ASP A 12 -3.62 26.26 -10.95
C ASP A 12 -4.37 25.47 -12.01
N GLY A 13 -5.41 26.05 -12.59
CA GLY A 13 -6.24 25.41 -13.58
C GLY A 13 -7.30 24.42 -13.05
N ALA A 14 -7.34 24.16 -11.75
CA ALA A 14 -8.38 23.31 -11.18
C ALA A 14 -9.74 24.03 -11.12
N ALA A 15 -10.82 23.28 -11.40
CA ALA A 15 -12.18 23.81 -11.39
C ALA A 15 -12.78 24.00 -9.98
N ALA A 16 -12.20 23.32 -8.97
CA ALA A 16 -12.68 23.33 -7.59
C ALA A 16 -11.49 23.30 -6.60
N PRO A 17 -11.66 23.85 -5.40
CA PRO A 17 -10.64 23.79 -4.36
C PRO A 17 -10.42 22.34 -3.86
N THR A 18 -9.17 21.99 -3.63
CA THR A 18 -8.76 20.72 -3.02
C THR A 18 -8.94 20.74 -1.50
N LEU A 19 -8.75 21.88 -0.87
CA LEU A 19 -9.08 22.14 0.54
C LEU A 19 -10.06 23.31 0.60
N ARG A 20 -11.08 23.23 1.44
CA ARG A 20 -12.14 24.23 1.53
C ARG A 20 -12.45 24.58 2.98
N GLU A 21 -12.20 25.85 3.33
CA GLU A 21 -12.51 26.42 4.64
C GLU A 21 -12.07 25.54 5.82
N VAL A 22 -10.86 24.95 5.72
CA VAL A 22 -10.34 24.03 6.73
C VAL A 22 -9.93 24.79 7.98
N ASP A 23 -10.55 24.44 9.10
CA ASP A 23 -10.15 24.83 10.45
C ASP A 23 -9.59 23.59 11.16
N LEU A 24 -8.31 23.65 11.55
CA LEU A 24 -7.62 22.52 12.19
C LEU A 24 -6.59 23.05 13.20
N HIS A 25 -6.69 22.56 14.43
CA HIS A 25 -5.69 22.82 15.47
C HIS A 25 -5.03 21.50 15.90
N ILE A 26 -3.71 21.46 15.99
CA ILE A 26 -2.92 20.33 16.47
C ILE A 26 -2.03 20.80 17.62
N GLU A 27 -2.15 20.12 18.76
CA GLU A 27 -1.36 20.41 19.96
C GLU A 27 0.09 19.93 19.83
N GLU A 28 0.94 20.36 20.77
CA GLU A 28 2.29 19.82 20.86
C GLU A 28 2.27 18.35 21.31
N SER A 29 3.20 17.56 20.79
CA SER A 29 3.36 16.14 21.16
C SER A 29 2.15 15.27 20.85
N GLU A 30 1.35 15.64 19.85
CA GLU A 30 0.26 14.80 19.31
C GLU A 30 0.75 13.98 18.10
N LEU A 31 0.22 12.76 17.98
CA LEU A 31 0.26 11.97 16.76
C LEU A 31 -1.08 12.09 16.05
N VAL A 32 -1.12 12.81 14.93
CA VAL A 32 -2.32 12.99 14.11
C VAL A 32 -2.23 12.13 12.86
N LEU A 33 -3.20 11.24 12.69
CA LEU A 33 -3.33 10.42 11.49
C LEU A 33 -4.29 11.08 10.50
N VAL A 34 -3.79 11.42 9.31
CA VAL A 34 -4.60 11.96 8.20
C VAL A 34 -5.08 10.82 7.32
N VAL A 35 -6.39 10.70 7.14
CA VAL A 35 -7.05 9.66 6.36
C VAL A 35 -8.02 10.24 5.33
N GLY A 36 -8.34 9.46 4.31
CA GLY A 36 -9.23 9.84 3.22
C GLY A 36 -8.92 8.99 1.99
N HIS A 37 -9.79 9.02 0.99
CA HIS A 37 -9.55 8.29 -0.26
C HIS A 37 -8.35 8.87 -1.04
N THR A 38 -7.84 8.11 -1.99
CA THR A 38 -6.77 8.56 -2.89
C THR A 38 -7.26 9.77 -3.69
N GLY A 39 -6.45 10.84 -3.74
CA GLY A 39 -6.84 12.10 -4.37
C GLY A 39 -7.71 13.03 -3.52
N ALA A 40 -8.08 12.68 -2.28
CA ALA A 40 -8.89 13.53 -1.41
C ALA A 40 -8.20 14.84 -0.98
N GLY A 41 -6.88 14.98 -1.15
CA GLY A 41 -6.12 16.18 -0.73
C GLY A 41 -5.25 15.96 0.51
N LYS A 42 -5.00 14.72 0.94
CA LYS A 42 -4.11 14.41 2.10
C LYS A 42 -2.73 15.02 1.95
N SER A 43 -2.03 14.72 0.84
CA SER A 43 -0.69 15.28 0.57
C SER A 43 -0.71 16.79 0.40
N THR A 44 -1.81 17.36 -0.09
CA THR A 44 -2.02 18.81 -0.15
C THR A 44 -2.09 19.41 1.25
N LEU A 45 -2.89 18.80 2.15
CA LEU A 45 -2.97 19.20 3.55
C LEU A 45 -1.59 19.13 4.23
N LEU A 46 -0.88 18.01 4.08
CA LEU A 46 0.48 17.87 4.60
C LEU A 46 1.44 18.90 4.02
N GLY A 47 1.33 19.20 2.72
CA GLY A 47 2.13 20.20 2.02
C GLY A 47 1.91 21.64 2.50
N THR A 48 0.72 21.97 3.05
CA THR A 48 0.49 23.28 3.64
C THR A 48 1.28 23.48 4.95
N LEU A 49 1.52 22.40 5.71
CA LEU A 49 2.22 22.46 7.00
C LEU A 49 3.72 22.75 6.88
N ASN A 50 4.31 22.43 5.74
CA ASN A 50 5.75 22.64 5.49
C ASN A 50 6.04 23.74 4.45
N GLY A 51 4.99 24.41 3.94
CA GLY A 51 5.08 25.44 2.94
C GLY A 51 5.38 24.97 1.51
N LEU A 52 5.46 23.66 1.23
CA LEU A 52 5.55 23.16 -0.15
C LEU A 52 4.32 23.58 -0.96
N VAL A 53 3.16 23.61 -0.32
CA VAL A 53 1.94 24.21 -0.85
C VAL A 53 1.77 25.60 -0.21
N PRO A 54 1.70 26.70 -0.97
CA PRO A 54 1.71 26.82 -2.43
C PRO A 54 3.11 27.06 -3.05
N HIS A 55 4.17 27.27 -2.26
CA HIS A 55 5.45 27.82 -2.74
C HIS A 55 6.11 26.99 -3.85
N PHE A 56 5.93 25.67 -3.82
CA PHE A 56 6.52 24.77 -4.81
C PHE A 56 5.50 24.26 -5.84
N THR A 57 4.26 24.03 -5.42
CA THR A 57 3.21 23.48 -6.29
C THR A 57 2.51 24.52 -7.14
N GLY A 58 2.66 25.82 -6.82
CA GLY A 58 1.78 26.85 -7.34
C GLY A 58 0.38 26.77 -6.73
N GLY A 59 -0.58 27.47 -7.32
CA GLY A 59 -1.96 27.52 -6.84
C GLY A 59 -2.22 28.69 -5.90
N HIS A 60 -3.47 28.77 -5.43
CA HIS A 60 -3.95 29.86 -4.58
C HIS A 60 -4.36 29.36 -3.22
N LEU A 61 -3.74 29.90 -2.15
CA LEU A 61 -4.04 29.55 -0.76
C LEU A 61 -4.64 30.76 -0.05
N GLU A 62 -5.87 30.64 0.43
CA GLU A 62 -6.58 31.58 1.28
C GLU A 62 -6.60 31.08 2.72
N GLY A 63 -6.89 31.97 3.67
CA GLY A 63 -6.83 31.66 5.10
C GLY A 63 -5.41 31.77 5.64
N THR A 64 -5.13 31.17 6.80
CA THR A 64 -3.80 31.20 7.43
C THR A 64 -3.37 29.80 7.86
N VAL A 65 -2.10 29.49 7.64
CA VAL A 65 -1.44 28.29 8.16
C VAL A 65 -0.24 28.71 8.98
N THR A 66 -0.22 28.38 10.27
CA THR A 66 0.90 28.66 11.17
C THR A 66 1.43 27.37 11.80
N VAL A 67 2.75 27.27 11.91
CA VAL A 67 3.44 26.21 12.62
C VAL A 67 4.39 26.82 13.62
N GLY A 68 4.16 26.57 14.91
CA GLY A 68 4.77 27.40 15.95
C GLY A 68 4.34 28.86 15.80
N ASP A 69 5.31 29.75 15.67
CA ASP A 69 5.07 31.20 15.48
C ASP A 69 5.25 31.65 14.02
N LEU A 70 5.41 30.68 13.07
CA LEU A 70 5.74 31.00 11.67
C LEU A 70 4.56 30.70 10.74
N SER A 71 4.20 31.67 9.89
CA SER A 71 3.23 31.42 8.81
C SER A 71 3.92 30.76 7.63
N THR A 72 3.36 29.64 7.17
CA THR A 72 3.92 28.88 6.04
C THR A 72 3.75 29.60 4.70
N GLN A 73 2.83 30.57 4.60
CA GLN A 73 2.63 31.38 3.40
C GLN A 73 3.74 32.44 3.23
N SER A 74 4.29 32.97 4.33
CA SER A 74 5.31 33.99 4.30
C SER A 74 6.74 33.46 4.41
N HIS A 75 6.90 32.20 4.84
CA HIS A 75 8.19 31.54 5.00
C HIS A 75 8.29 30.36 4.04
N PRO A 76 9.21 30.37 3.08
CA PRO A 76 9.42 29.26 2.18
C PRO A 76 9.94 28.00 2.93
N PRO A 77 9.80 26.78 2.35
CA PRO A 77 10.15 25.52 3.02
C PRO A 77 11.54 25.48 3.65
N ARG A 78 12.54 26.12 3.01
CA ARG A 78 13.92 26.18 3.53
C ARG A 78 14.02 26.92 4.88
N GLU A 79 13.15 27.90 5.12
CA GLU A 79 13.11 28.64 6.37
C GLU A 79 12.35 27.92 7.46
N LEU A 80 11.43 27.01 7.07
CA LEU A 80 10.68 26.14 7.97
C LEU A 80 11.42 24.83 8.31
N ALA A 81 12.49 24.47 7.58
CA ALA A 81 13.17 23.18 7.71
C ALA A 81 13.77 22.91 9.11
N HIS A 82 14.04 23.95 9.91
CA HIS A 82 14.47 23.80 11.30
C HIS A 82 13.31 23.48 12.26
N LEU A 83 12.07 23.73 11.85
CA LEU A 83 10.85 23.55 12.64
C LEU A 83 10.07 22.32 12.18
N VAL A 84 9.97 22.09 10.87
CA VAL A 84 9.19 21.04 10.23
C VAL A 84 10.08 20.11 9.43
N GLY A 85 10.22 18.88 9.87
CA GLY A 85 10.86 17.80 9.11
C GLY A 85 9.83 17.11 8.21
N VAL A 86 10.20 16.81 6.97
CA VAL A 86 9.28 16.19 5.98
C VAL A 86 9.87 14.90 5.43
N VAL A 87 9.08 13.83 5.43
CA VAL A 87 9.42 12.56 4.80
C VAL A 87 8.33 12.22 3.79
N GLY A 88 8.69 12.21 2.51
CA GLY A 88 7.78 11.87 1.41
C GLY A 88 7.55 10.37 1.27
N GLN A 89 6.67 10.03 0.33
CA GLN A 89 6.25 8.65 0.04
C GLN A 89 7.41 7.75 -0.48
N ASP A 90 8.33 8.31 -1.28
CA ASP A 90 9.52 7.63 -1.75
C ASP A 90 10.78 8.14 -1.04
N PRO A 91 11.36 7.36 -0.11
CA PRO A 91 12.58 7.74 0.59
C PRO A 91 13.76 8.02 -0.33
N LEU A 92 13.89 7.23 -1.42
CA LEU A 92 15.03 7.35 -2.35
C LEU A 92 15.03 8.67 -3.10
N ALA A 93 13.85 9.20 -3.41
CA ALA A 93 13.73 10.50 -4.09
C ALA A 93 14.21 11.68 -3.22
N GLY A 94 14.24 11.49 -1.90
CA GLY A 94 14.71 12.51 -0.94
C GLY A 94 16.20 12.44 -0.63
N PHE A 95 16.90 11.36 -0.97
CA PHE A 95 18.32 11.18 -0.64
C PHE A 95 19.22 11.96 -1.59
N VAL A 96 20.23 12.61 -1.02
CA VAL A 96 21.17 13.48 -1.73
C VAL A 96 22.58 12.91 -1.76
N THR A 97 22.93 12.06 -0.79
CA THR A 97 24.28 11.54 -0.58
C THR A 97 24.40 10.06 -0.97
N ASP A 98 25.57 9.46 -0.79
CA ASP A 98 25.81 8.06 -1.15
C ASP A 98 25.76 7.09 0.04
N THR A 99 25.99 7.56 1.26
CA THR A 99 26.08 6.71 2.46
C THR A 99 25.15 7.17 3.59
N VAL A 100 24.82 6.23 4.49
CA VAL A 100 23.94 6.50 5.65
C VAL A 100 24.45 7.66 6.52
N GLU A 101 25.75 7.66 6.85
CA GLU A 101 26.34 8.70 7.70
C GLU A 101 26.29 10.09 7.05
N GLU A 102 26.60 10.18 5.76
CA GLU A 102 26.54 11.41 4.99
C GLU A 102 25.11 11.94 4.89
N GLU A 103 24.13 11.05 4.65
CA GLU A 103 22.73 11.44 4.56
C GLU A 103 22.20 11.98 5.89
N LEU A 104 22.55 11.37 7.01
CA LEU A 104 22.19 11.87 8.34
C LEU A 104 22.84 13.24 8.65
N ALA A 105 24.02 13.52 8.12
CA ALA A 105 24.72 14.78 8.35
C ALA A 105 24.24 15.90 7.43
N TYR A 106 23.76 15.57 6.22
CA TYR A 106 23.50 16.52 5.15
C TYR A 106 22.58 17.69 5.54
N GLY A 107 21.42 17.38 6.14
CA GLY A 107 20.47 18.43 6.58
C GLY A 107 21.08 19.39 7.59
N MET A 108 21.89 18.89 8.51
CA MET A 108 22.59 19.71 9.51
C MET A 108 23.70 20.59 8.88
N GLU A 109 24.37 20.10 7.85
CA GLU A 109 25.36 20.88 7.10
C GLU A 109 24.69 22.07 6.42
N GLN A 110 23.52 21.85 5.79
CA GLN A 110 22.76 22.93 5.15
C GLN A 110 22.27 23.98 6.16
N LEU A 111 22.00 23.56 7.40
CA LEU A 111 21.62 24.47 8.50
C LEU A 111 22.83 25.12 9.20
N GLY A 112 24.07 24.83 8.78
CA GLY A 112 25.29 25.39 9.36
C GLY A 112 25.56 24.95 10.80
N ILE A 113 25.12 23.76 11.21
CA ILE A 113 25.32 23.22 12.55
C ILE A 113 26.79 22.84 12.74
N ALA A 114 27.34 23.16 13.93
CA ALA A 114 28.75 22.89 14.23
C ALA A 114 29.09 21.38 14.16
N PRO A 115 30.25 20.99 13.59
CA PRO A 115 30.63 19.57 13.37
C PRO A 115 30.59 18.69 14.61
N GLN A 116 30.91 19.23 15.77
CA GLN A 116 30.86 18.49 17.04
C GLN A 116 29.43 18.14 17.45
N VAL A 117 28.48 19.04 17.18
CA VAL A 117 27.05 18.82 17.42
C VAL A 117 26.50 17.81 16.43
N MET A 118 26.86 17.97 15.13
CA MET A 118 26.45 17.03 14.08
C MET A 118 26.87 15.60 14.41
N ARG A 119 28.15 15.38 14.77
CA ARG A 119 28.64 14.06 15.13
C ARG A 119 27.82 13.42 16.24
N ARG A 120 27.52 14.16 17.32
CA ARG A 120 26.71 13.67 18.43
C ARG A 120 25.29 13.29 17.97
N ARG A 121 24.62 14.17 17.20
CA ARG A 121 23.27 13.92 16.72
C ARG A 121 23.18 12.75 15.74
N VAL A 122 24.20 12.54 14.91
CA VAL A 122 24.29 11.35 14.04
C VAL A 122 24.35 10.08 14.87
N GLU A 123 25.21 10.03 15.94
CA GLU A 123 25.26 8.87 16.85
C GLU A 123 23.91 8.61 17.51
N GLU A 124 23.33 9.65 18.11
CA GLU A 124 22.03 9.58 18.81
C GLU A 124 20.93 9.06 17.85
N THR A 125 20.92 9.52 16.60
CA THR A 125 19.93 9.12 15.60
C THR A 125 20.15 7.68 15.11
N LEU A 126 21.40 7.27 14.89
CA LEU A 126 21.72 5.89 14.52
C LEU A 126 21.25 4.89 15.58
N ASP A 127 21.47 5.23 16.86
CA ASP A 127 21.04 4.40 17.99
C ASP A 127 19.51 4.40 18.14
N LEU A 128 18.87 5.58 18.06
CA LEU A 128 17.42 5.76 18.18
C LEU A 128 16.66 4.91 17.14
N LEU A 129 17.18 4.88 15.91
CA LEU A 129 16.55 4.19 14.79
C LEU A 129 17.02 2.72 14.64
N GLY A 130 18.00 2.28 15.44
CA GLY A 130 18.56 0.93 15.33
C GLY A 130 19.21 0.66 13.97
N ILE A 131 19.97 1.62 13.44
CA ILE A 131 20.66 1.52 12.13
C ILE A 131 22.17 1.78 12.24
N ALA A 132 22.75 1.66 13.42
CA ALA A 132 24.17 1.96 13.67
C ALA A 132 25.12 1.08 12.83
N GLU A 133 24.77 -0.19 12.61
CA GLU A 133 25.53 -1.12 11.79
C GLU A 133 25.49 -0.77 10.28
N LEU A 134 24.55 0.09 9.86
CA LEU A 134 24.40 0.50 8.47
C LEU A 134 25.19 1.77 8.13
N ARG A 135 25.81 2.42 9.11
CA ARG A 135 26.51 3.72 8.99
C ARG A 135 27.25 3.95 7.69
N ARG A 136 28.07 2.98 7.24
CA ARG A 136 28.92 3.10 6.07
C ARG A 136 28.34 2.42 4.82
N ARG A 137 27.09 1.95 4.88
CA ARG A 137 26.47 1.30 3.73
C ARG A 137 26.02 2.31 2.71
N ALA A 138 26.14 1.93 1.44
CA ALA A 138 25.58 2.69 0.33
C ALA A 138 24.05 2.63 0.36
N LEU A 139 23.38 3.77 0.16
CA LEU A 139 21.93 3.93 0.30
C LEU A 139 21.14 2.98 -0.60
N ARG A 140 21.62 2.76 -1.83
CA ARG A 140 21.01 1.82 -2.79
C ARG A 140 21.06 0.34 -2.38
N THR A 141 21.82 -0.01 -1.33
CA THR A 141 21.93 -1.39 -0.82
C THR A 141 21.04 -1.66 0.37
N LEU A 142 20.33 -0.64 0.85
CA LEU A 142 19.42 -0.73 1.99
C LEU A 142 18.10 -1.38 1.58
N SER A 143 17.49 -2.11 2.52
CA SER A 143 16.09 -2.55 2.35
C SER A 143 15.13 -1.36 2.47
N GLY A 144 13.90 -1.49 1.94
CA GLY A 144 12.89 -0.43 2.03
C GLY A 144 12.66 0.08 3.47
N GLY A 145 12.58 -0.83 4.46
CA GLY A 145 12.45 -0.43 5.87
C GLY A 145 13.70 0.29 6.42
N GLN A 146 14.90 -0.09 5.96
CA GLN A 146 16.12 0.63 6.32
C GLN A 146 16.19 2.01 5.67
N GLN A 147 15.76 2.13 4.41
CA GLN A 147 15.65 3.41 3.70
C GLN A 147 14.65 4.34 4.38
N GLN A 148 13.49 3.82 4.79
CA GLN A 148 12.47 4.62 5.47
C GLN A 148 12.96 5.12 6.84
N ARG A 149 13.61 4.26 7.64
CA ARG A 149 14.22 4.67 8.91
C ARG A 149 15.31 5.72 8.71
N LEU A 150 16.11 5.57 7.66
CA LEU A 150 17.11 6.57 7.32
C LEU A 150 16.48 7.90 6.90
N ALA A 151 15.42 7.90 6.08
CA ALA A 151 14.72 9.12 5.68
C ALA A 151 14.10 9.85 6.89
N ILE A 152 13.54 9.11 7.84
CA ILE A 152 13.11 9.70 9.12
C ILE A 152 14.32 10.26 9.88
N GLY A 153 15.44 9.53 9.93
CA GLY A 153 16.66 9.95 10.60
C GLY A 153 17.28 11.20 10.03
N SER A 154 17.32 11.33 8.70
CA SER A 154 17.94 12.49 8.03
C SER A 154 17.24 13.81 8.38
N VAL A 155 15.93 13.78 8.61
CA VAL A 155 15.19 14.95 9.07
C VAL A 155 15.25 15.12 10.60
N LEU A 156 15.30 14.03 11.38
CA LEU A 156 15.37 14.08 12.85
C LEU A 156 16.67 14.69 13.37
N THR A 157 17.77 14.54 12.65
CA THR A 157 19.07 15.13 13.05
C THR A 157 19.02 16.66 13.16
N ALA A 158 18.09 17.32 12.45
CA ALA A 158 17.85 18.76 12.58
C ALA A 158 17.11 19.12 13.89
N HIS A 159 16.53 18.14 14.60
CA HIS A 159 15.66 18.29 15.78
C HIS A 159 14.41 19.15 15.50
N PRO A 160 13.61 18.79 14.49
CA PRO A 160 12.37 19.51 14.20
C PRO A 160 11.36 19.31 15.33
N ARG A 161 10.49 20.29 15.56
CA ARG A 161 9.38 20.18 16.52
C ARG A 161 8.19 19.44 15.91
N VAL A 162 8.05 19.51 14.60
CA VAL A 162 6.99 18.85 13.82
C VAL A 162 7.60 17.89 12.80
N LEU A 163 7.06 16.69 12.68
CA LEU A 163 7.41 15.71 11.66
C LEU A 163 6.18 15.43 10.80
N VAL A 164 6.28 15.70 9.51
CA VAL A 164 5.24 15.45 8.52
C VAL A 164 5.65 14.26 7.65
N LEU A 165 4.82 13.21 7.60
CA LEU A 165 5.13 11.98 6.85
C LEU A 165 3.97 11.64 5.90
N ASP A 166 4.30 11.41 4.64
CA ASP A 166 3.33 10.96 3.64
C ASP A 166 3.55 9.48 3.33
N GLU A 167 2.64 8.64 3.79
CA GLU A 167 2.63 7.18 3.64
C GLU A 167 3.94 6.46 4.04
N PRO A 168 4.47 6.69 5.25
CA PRO A 168 5.79 6.16 5.63
C PRO A 168 5.85 4.63 5.73
N THR A 169 4.71 3.91 5.71
CA THR A 169 4.70 2.45 5.81
C THR A 169 4.18 1.73 4.57
N SER A 170 3.84 2.45 3.50
CA SER A 170 3.15 1.90 2.32
C SER A 170 3.95 0.82 1.57
N ALA A 171 5.28 0.97 1.50
CA ALA A 171 6.18 0.04 0.81
C ALA A 171 6.81 -1.03 1.73
N LEU A 172 6.41 -1.05 3.01
CA LEU A 172 7.03 -1.90 4.03
C LEU A 172 6.23 -3.17 4.29
N ASP A 173 6.95 -4.27 4.54
CA ASP A 173 6.31 -5.45 5.11
C ASP A 173 5.83 -5.17 6.55
N PRO A 174 4.95 -6.03 7.12
CA PRO A 174 4.36 -5.78 8.43
C PRO A 174 5.39 -5.52 9.54
N THR A 175 6.48 -6.26 9.57
CA THR A 175 7.52 -6.13 10.61
C THR A 175 8.24 -4.80 10.51
N ALA A 176 8.68 -4.42 9.30
CA ALA A 176 9.37 -3.15 9.08
C ALA A 176 8.44 -1.95 9.36
N ALA A 177 7.15 -2.05 9.02
CA ALA A 177 6.17 -1.02 9.33
C ALA A 177 5.96 -0.85 10.85
N GLU A 178 5.86 -1.95 11.60
CA GLU A 178 5.74 -1.91 13.07
C GLU A 178 6.98 -1.24 13.72
N GLU A 179 8.19 -1.50 13.21
CA GLU A 179 9.43 -0.85 13.69
C GLU A 179 9.42 0.66 13.46
N VAL A 180 8.95 1.11 12.28
CA VAL A 180 8.82 2.55 11.97
C VAL A 180 7.78 3.20 12.88
N LEU A 181 6.60 2.60 13.04
CA LEU A 181 5.53 3.15 13.89
C LEU A 181 5.92 3.17 15.37
N ALA A 182 6.61 2.15 15.87
CA ALA A 182 7.14 2.15 17.23
C ALA A 182 8.16 3.28 17.44
N THR A 183 8.96 3.58 16.42
CA THR A 183 9.88 4.71 16.45
C THR A 183 9.12 6.04 16.51
N LEU A 184 8.10 6.24 15.65
CA LEU A 184 7.28 7.46 15.67
C LEU A 184 6.58 7.64 17.02
N ALA A 185 6.01 6.59 17.60
CA ALA A 185 5.41 6.63 18.94
C ALA A 185 6.40 7.09 20.01
N ARG A 186 7.65 6.60 19.97
CA ARG A 186 8.73 7.07 20.90
C ARG A 186 9.06 8.55 20.68
N LEU A 187 9.09 9.02 19.41
CA LEU A 187 9.34 10.44 19.12
C LEU A 187 8.28 11.36 19.75
N VAL A 188 7.01 10.92 19.70
CA VAL A 188 5.91 11.67 20.32
C VAL A 188 5.99 11.60 21.85
N HIS A 189 6.02 10.40 22.43
CA HIS A 189 5.89 10.21 23.87
C HIS A 189 7.15 10.57 24.67
N ASP A 190 8.36 10.28 24.13
CA ASP A 190 9.62 10.46 24.87
C ASP A 190 10.32 11.77 24.51
N LEU A 191 10.19 12.24 23.26
CA LEU A 191 10.88 13.44 22.78
C LEU A 191 9.95 14.65 22.56
N GLY A 192 8.64 14.47 22.68
CA GLY A 192 7.67 15.56 22.55
C GLY A 192 7.53 16.10 21.12
N THR A 193 7.93 15.33 20.11
CA THR A 193 7.79 15.71 18.71
C THR A 193 6.34 15.58 18.28
N THR A 194 5.77 16.60 17.65
CA THR A 194 4.45 16.52 17.03
C THR A 194 4.56 15.79 15.70
N VAL A 195 3.73 14.77 15.47
CA VAL A 195 3.76 13.94 14.26
C VAL A 195 2.44 14.04 13.52
N VAL A 196 2.49 14.41 12.24
CA VAL A 196 1.33 14.40 11.34
C VAL A 196 1.65 13.46 10.19
N LEU A 197 0.90 12.37 10.09
CA LEU A 197 1.17 11.38 9.06
C LEU A 197 -0.09 10.99 8.28
N ALA A 198 0.03 10.85 6.95
CA ALA A 198 -1.00 10.24 6.12
C ALA A 198 -0.69 8.74 5.95
N GLU A 199 -1.71 7.90 6.05
CA GLU A 199 -1.58 6.46 5.82
C GLU A 199 -2.87 5.86 5.24
N HIS A 200 -2.70 4.87 4.34
CA HIS A 200 -3.81 4.08 3.82
C HIS A 200 -4.15 2.89 4.71
N ARG A 201 -3.16 2.31 5.40
CA ARG A 201 -3.36 1.16 6.30
C ARG A 201 -3.62 1.64 7.72
N MET A 202 -4.83 2.15 7.93
CA MET A 202 -5.26 2.72 9.22
C MET A 202 -5.11 1.73 10.39
N GLU A 203 -5.30 0.43 10.14
CA GLU A 203 -5.21 -0.63 11.14
C GLU A 203 -3.87 -0.68 11.89
N ARG A 204 -2.81 -0.14 11.26
CA ARG A 204 -1.49 -0.09 11.85
C ARG A 204 -1.30 1.13 12.75
N VAL A 205 -1.90 2.26 12.43
CA VAL A 205 -1.63 3.57 13.04
C VAL A 205 -2.69 3.97 14.05
N VAL A 206 -3.96 3.70 13.78
CA VAL A 206 -5.10 4.08 14.64
C VAL A 206 -4.89 3.74 16.13
N PRO A 207 -4.28 2.59 16.51
CA PRO A 207 -4.03 2.28 17.92
C PRO A 207 -3.06 3.24 18.64
N PHE A 208 -2.28 4.02 17.89
CA PHE A 208 -1.26 4.95 18.40
C PHE A 208 -1.62 6.42 18.17
N ALA A 209 -2.64 6.70 17.35
CA ALA A 209 -3.05 8.05 17.01
C ALA A 209 -3.83 8.69 18.16
N ASP A 210 -3.43 9.90 18.55
CA ASP A 210 -4.17 10.73 19.50
C ASP A 210 -5.40 11.32 18.84
N ARG A 211 -5.26 11.75 17.58
CA ARG A 211 -6.34 12.31 16.76
C ARG A 211 -6.33 11.78 15.34
N LEU A 212 -7.50 11.81 14.74
CA LEU A 212 -7.74 11.42 13.35
C LEU A 212 -8.25 12.65 12.57
N ALA A 213 -7.60 13.00 11.46
CA ALA A 213 -8.05 14.02 10.53
C ALA A 213 -8.58 13.35 9.26
N TYR A 214 -9.88 13.42 9.01
CA TYR A 214 -10.52 12.85 7.82
C TYR A 214 -10.69 13.91 6.75
N VAL A 215 -10.09 13.67 5.59
CA VAL A 215 -10.22 14.49 4.37
C VAL A 215 -11.28 13.84 3.49
N ALA A 216 -12.46 14.48 3.38
CA ALA A 216 -13.64 13.86 2.79
C ALA A 216 -13.63 13.82 1.24
N GLY A 217 -12.73 14.60 0.60
CA GLY A 217 -12.62 14.67 -0.87
C GLY A 217 -13.50 15.73 -1.53
N ASP A 218 -14.39 16.36 -0.77
CA ASP A 218 -15.11 17.58 -1.17
C ASP A 218 -14.36 18.86 -0.75
N GLY A 219 -13.15 18.69 -0.22
CA GLY A 219 -12.29 19.74 0.33
C GLY A 219 -12.43 19.96 1.83
N SER A 220 -13.44 19.36 2.49
CA SER A 220 -13.60 19.48 3.94
C SER A 220 -12.66 18.55 4.71
N VAL A 221 -12.26 18.99 5.91
CA VAL A 221 -11.44 18.23 6.84
C VAL A 221 -12.11 18.25 8.21
N THR A 222 -12.32 17.07 8.78
CA THR A 222 -12.84 16.92 10.15
C THR A 222 -11.80 16.23 11.01
N CYS A 223 -11.50 16.77 12.20
CA CYS A 223 -10.50 16.20 13.10
C CYS A 223 -11.07 16.01 14.50
N ASP A 224 -10.97 14.77 15.02
CA ASP A 224 -11.45 14.41 16.35
C ASP A 224 -10.67 13.20 16.90
N GLU A 225 -11.02 12.77 18.13
CA GLU A 225 -10.53 11.50 18.67
C GLU A 225 -10.90 10.33 17.74
N PRO A 226 -10.00 9.34 17.54
CA PRO A 226 -10.24 8.24 16.60
C PRO A 226 -11.55 7.49 16.85
N ARG A 227 -11.93 7.26 18.11
CA ARG A 227 -13.19 6.55 18.45
C ARG A 227 -14.43 7.31 18.04
N THR A 228 -14.42 8.62 18.17
CA THR A 228 -15.51 9.51 17.77
C THR A 228 -15.64 9.52 16.26
N LEU A 229 -14.57 9.87 15.58
CA LEU A 229 -14.61 10.08 14.13
C LEU A 229 -14.86 8.78 13.35
N LEU A 230 -14.27 7.67 13.81
CA LEU A 230 -14.47 6.34 13.21
C LEU A 230 -15.88 5.76 13.42
N ARG A 231 -16.83 6.43 14.05
CA ARG A 231 -18.24 6.03 14.06
C ARG A 231 -18.90 6.31 12.72
N ASP A 232 -18.59 7.45 12.11
CA ASP A 232 -19.39 8.05 11.04
C ASP A 232 -18.68 8.08 9.67
N ILE A 233 -17.33 8.12 9.63
CA ILE A 233 -16.61 8.19 8.36
C ILE A 233 -16.72 6.87 7.57
N PRO A 234 -16.75 6.92 6.22
CA PRO A 234 -16.98 5.73 5.38
C PRO A 234 -15.84 4.71 5.40
N VAL A 235 -14.65 5.11 5.83
CA VAL A 235 -13.46 4.25 5.88
C VAL A 235 -13.19 3.79 7.32
N ALA A 236 -12.92 2.52 7.50
CA ALA A 236 -12.60 1.96 8.81
C ALA A 236 -11.71 0.71 8.72
N PRO A 237 -10.77 0.52 9.67
CA PRO A 237 -10.06 -0.75 9.80
C PRO A 237 -11.02 -1.91 10.12
N PRO A 238 -10.68 -3.17 9.77
CA PRO A 238 -11.57 -4.32 9.99
C PRO A 238 -12.08 -4.48 11.42
N VAL A 239 -11.25 -4.23 12.45
CA VAL A 239 -11.71 -4.29 13.86
C VAL A 239 -12.74 -3.23 14.19
N VAL A 240 -12.64 -2.03 13.60
CA VAL A 240 -13.62 -0.95 13.79
C VAL A 240 -14.90 -1.27 13.03
N ALA A 241 -14.80 -1.74 11.79
CA ALA A 241 -15.94 -2.17 10.99
C ALA A 241 -16.71 -3.31 11.69
N LEU A 242 -15.99 -4.30 12.27
CA LEU A 242 -16.58 -5.34 13.10
C LEU A 242 -17.28 -4.76 14.34
N GLY A 243 -16.67 -3.77 14.98
CA GLY A 243 -17.25 -3.08 16.13
C GLY A 243 -18.54 -2.32 15.81
N ARG A 244 -18.59 -1.68 14.62
CA ARG A 244 -19.80 -1.03 14.10
C ARG A 244 -20.91 -2.07 13.83
N LEU A 245 -20.59 -3.16 13.12
CA LEU A 245 -21.51 -4.25 12.83
C LEU A 245 -22.11 -4.84 14.12
N ALA A 246 -21.29 -5.05 15.14
CA ALA A 246 -21.69 -5.63 16.41
C ALA A 246 -22.28 -4.60 17.42
N GLY A 247 -22.36 -3.32 17.05
CA GLY A 247 -22.88 -2.25 17.90
C GLY A 247 -22.06 -2.01 19.17
N TRP A 248 -20.74 -2.23 19.15
CA TRP A 248 -19.92 -2.06 20.34
C TRP A 248 -19.68 -0.59 20.70
N ASP A 249 -19.83 -0.27 21.99
CA ASP A 249 -19.50 1.01 22.57
C ASP A 249 -18.67 0.81 23.85
N PRO A 250 -17.44 1.35 23.97
CA PRO A 250 -16.72 2.12 22.94
C PRO A 250 -16.25 1.27 21.74
N LEU A 251 -16.09 1.90 20.57
CA LEU A 251 -15.53 1.26 19.38
C LEU A 251 -14.11 0.75 19.67
N PRO A 252 -13.75 -0.47 19.25
CA PRO A 252 -12.40 -0.99 19.40
C PRO A 252 -11.45 -0.32 18.39
N LEU A 253 -10.30 0.12 18.85
CA LEU A 253 -9.22 0.63 17.98
C LEU A 253 -8.12 -0.41 17.74
N SER A 254 -8.15 -1.52 18.45
CA SER A 254 -7.16 -2.59 18.37
C SER A 254 -7.80 -3.98 18.42
N VAL A 255 -7.07 -4.99 17.91
CA VAL A 255 -7.46 -6.41 18.06
C VAL A 255 -7.64 -6.78 19.53
N ARG A 256 -6.83 -6.21 20.43
CA ARG A 256 -6.95 -6.43 21.88
C ARG A 256 -8.31 -5.95 22.42
N ASP A 257 -8.73 -4.75 22.04
CA ASP A 257 -10.01 -4.17 22.49
C ASP A 257 -11.18 -4.95 21.91
N ALA A 258 -11.12 -5.27 20.61
CA ALA A 258 -12.15 -6.07 19.94
C ALA A 258 -12.28 -7.47 20.55
N ARG A 259 -11.18 -8.14 20.91
CA ARG A 259 -11.20 -9.45 21.61
C ARG A 259 -11.95 -9.38 22.95
N ARG A 260 -11.83 -8.28 23.68
CA ARG A 260 -12.52 -8.08 24.97
C ARG A 260 -14.03 -7.86 24.78
N ALA A 261 -14.41 -7.12 23.73
CA ALA A 261 -15.81 -6.85 23.39
C ALA A 261 -16.53 -8.07 22.76
N ALA A 262 -15.80 -8.95 22.08
CA ALA A 262 -16.35 -9.98 21.20
C ALA A 262 -16.97 -11.20 21.90
N ARG A 263 -17.16 -11.21 23.23
CA ARG A 263 -17.66 -12.41 23.94
C ARG A 263 -19.04 -12.82 23.43
N THR A 264 -20.00 -11.92 23.50
CA THR A 264 -21.38 -12.16 23.05
C THR A 264 -21.42 -12.53 21.57
N LEU A 265 -20.69 -11.79 20.73
CA LEU A 265 -20.65 -12.07 19.29
C LEU A 265 -20.10 -13.48 18.97
N ARG A 266 -19.12 -13.98 19.73
CA ARG A 266 -18.63 -15.36 19.58
C ARG A 266 -19.70 -16.39 19.94
N ASP A 267 -20.50 -16.12 20.98
CA ASP A 267 -21.61 -16.98 21.39
C ASP A 267 -22.71 -16.99 20.32
N ASP A 268 -23.03 -15.85 19.73
CA ASP A 268 -24.02 -15.71 18.65
C ASP A 268 -23.58 -16.41 17.35
N LEU A 269 -22.28 -16.41 17.08
CA LEU A 269 -21.69 -17.08 15.91
C LEU A 269 -21.41 -18.59 16.13
N ALA A 270 -21.63 -19.10 17.34
CA ALA A 270 -21.36 -20.49 17.66
C ALA A 270 -22.24 -21.43 16.84
N GLY A 271 -21.59 -22.29 16.04
CA GLY A 271 -22.31 -23.23 15.16
C GLY A 271 -22.74 -22.67 13.80
N GLN A 272 -22.50 -21.39 13.55
CA GLN A 272 -22.73 -20.81 12.22
C GLN A 272 -21.59 -21.24 11.26
N PRO A 273 -21.89 -21.41 9.95
CA PRO A 273 -20.86 -21.67 8.96
C PRO A 273 -19.99 -20.42 8.79
N GLY A 274 -18.69 -20.59 8.97
CA GLY A 274 -17.72 -19.53 8.74
C GLY A 274 -17.40 -19.35 7.25
N HIS A 275 -16.24 -18.70 6.99
CA HIS A 275 -15.76 -18.47 5.63
C HIS A 275 -15.74 -19.77 4.81
N ARG A 276 -16.36 -19.76 3.65
CA ARG A 276 -16.33 -20.88 2.69
C ARG A 276 -15.28 -20.57 1.63
N SER A 277 -14.11 -21.23 1.71
CA SER A 277 -13.25 -21.33 0.54
C SER A 277 -14.01 -22.10 -0.54
N ALA A 278 -14.10 -21.54 -1.74
CA ALA A 278 -14.53 -22.31 -2.89
C ALA A 278 -13.51 -23.45 -3.07
N GLU A 279 -13.96 -24.70 -3.07
CA GLU A 279 -13.09 -25.79 -3.49
C GLU A 279 -12.75 -25.56 -4.97
N SER A 280 -11.49 -25.26 -5.24
CA SER A 280 -11.00 -25.10 -6.60
C SER A 280 -11.11 -26.44 -7.31
N SER A 281 -12.13 -26.58 -8.16
CA SER A 281 -12.34 -27.74 -9.01
C SER A 281 -11.84 -27.52 -10.43
N GLY A 282 -11.24 -26.38 -10.73
CA GLY A 282 -10.78 -26.03 -12.06
C GLY A 282 -9.55 -26.80 -12.52
N ASP A 283 -9.43 -26.98 -13.84
CA ASP A 283 -8.25 -27.59 -14.45
C ASP A 283 -6.99 -26.78 -14.17
N VAL A 284 -5.85 -27.46 -14.07
CA VAL A 284 -4.55 -26.79 -13.94
C VAL A 284 -4.25 -26.05 -15.25
N ARG A 285 -4.08 -24.73 -15.17
CA ARG A 285 -3.70 -23.86 -16.29
C ARG A 285 -2.20 -23.69 -16.43
N LEU A 286 -1.49 -23.59 -15.30
CA LEU A 286 -0.05 -23.49 -15.26
C LEU A 286 0.50 -24.43 -14.19
N ARG A 287 1.55 -25.16 -14.55
CA ARG A 287 2.31 -26.01 -13.63
C ARG A 287 3.76 -25.60 -13.61
N ALA A 288 4.23 -25.16 -12.47
CA ALA A 288 5.63 -24.89 -12.19
C ALA A 288 6.23 -26.04 -11.37
N LYS A 289 7.35 -26.57 -11.81
CA LYS A 289 8.05 -27.67 -11.11
C LYS A 289 9.52 -27.33 -10.88
N ALA A 290 9.94 -27.43 -9.62
CA ALA A 290 11.32 -27.22 -9.15
C ALA A 290 11.93 -25.94 -9.71
N VAL A 291 11.17 -24.84 -9.78
CA VAL A 291 11.61 -23.56 -10.36
C VAL A 291 12.72 -22.96 -9.51
N VAL A 292 13.87 -22.70 -10.14
CA VAL A 292 15.05 -22.06 -9.52
C VAL A 292 15.34 -20.75 -10.23
N VAL A 293 15.48 -19.66 -9.45
CA VAL A 293 15.88 -18.34 -9.94
C VAL A 293 17.12 -17.87 -9.18
N ARG A 294 18.14 -17.43 -9.92
CA ARG A 294 19.41 -16.98 -9.35
C ARG A 294 19.85 -15.64 -9.94
N TYR A 295 20.25 -14.74 -9.08
CA TYR A 295 20.90 -13.47 -9.43
C TYR A 295 22.33 -13.44 -8.86
N GLY A 296 23.32 -13.68 -9.71
CA GLY A 296 24.71 -13.83 -9.28
C GLY A 296 24.86 -14.98 -8.27
N SER A 297 25.29 -14.66 -7.05
CA SER A 297 25.43 -15.66 -5.96
C SER A 297 24.13 -15.87 -5.16
N LYS A 298 23.13 -15.01 -5.30
CA LYS A 298 21.87 -15.06 -4.54
C LYS A 298 20.87 -15.98 -5.23
N LEU A 299 20.43 -17.03 -4.53
CA LEU A 299 19.25 -17.82 -4.92
C LEU A 299 18.00 -17.10 -4.44
N ALA A 300 17.19 -16.59 -5.39
CA ALA A 300 15.96 -15.89 -5.09
C ALA A 300 14.76 -16.86 -5.00
N VAL A 301 14.77 -17.95 -5.76
CA VAL A 301 13.79 -19.05 -5.69
C VAL A 301 14.56 -20.38 -5.71
N ARG A 302 14.16 -21.32 -4.85
CA ARG A 302 14.93 -22.55 -4.55
C ARG A 302 14.10 -23.81 -4.77
N GLY A 303 13.65 -24.03 -6.01
CA GLY A 303 12.91 -25.24 -6.36
C GLY A 303 11.43 -25.15 -6.00
N ALA A 304 10.78 -24.03 -6.35
CA ALA A 304 9.36 -23.84 -6.08
C ALA A 304 8.49 -24.73 -6.99
N ASP A 305 7.53 -25.42 -6.37
CA ASP A 305 6.44 -26.16 -7.04
C ASP A 305 5.14 -25.41 -6.81
N VAL A 306 4.42 -25.05 -7.89
CA VAL A 306 3.13 -24.34 -7.82
C VAL A 306 2.26 -24.75 -8.99
N ASP A 307 1.04 -25.19 -8.72
CA ASP A 307 -0.01 -25.43 -9.72
C ASP A 307 -1.04 -24.28 -9.63
N LEU A 308 -1.39 -23.67 -10.76
CA LEU A 308 -2.40 -22.61 -10.86
C LEU A 308 -3.60 -23.13 -11.63
N ARG A 309 -4.81 -22.88 -11.11
CA ARG A 309 -6.05 -23.49 -11.62
C ARG A 309 -6.99 -22.46 -12.20
N ALA A 310 -7.78 -22.89 -13.18
CA ALA A 310 -8.88 -22.09 -13.74
C ALA A 310 -9.92 -21.77 -12.65
N GLY A 311 -10.41 -20.53 -12.65
CA GLY A 311 -11.42 -20.08 -11.69
C GLY A 311 -10.91 -19.88 -10.28
N GLU A 312 -9.59 -19.91 -10.04
CA GLU A 312 -8.97 -19.79 -8.72
C GLU A 312 -8.20 -18.48 -8.58
N VAL A 313 -8.34 -17.84 -7.44
CA VAL A 313 -7.45 -16.75 -6.99
C VAL A 313 -6.43 -17.34 -6.01
N THR A 314 -5.19 -17.44 -6.44
CA THR A 314 -4.06 -17.89 -5.61
C THR A 314 -3.31 -16.69 -5.05
N ALA A 315 -3.26 -16.53 -3.73
CA ALA A 315 -2.39 -15.53 -3.08
C ALA A 315 -0.96 -16.09 -2.93
N LEU A 316 0.03 -15.36 -3.43
CA LEU A 316 1.45 -15.64 -3.19
C LEU A 316 1.95 -14.70 -2.08
N MET A 317 2.11 -15.21 -0.87
CA MET A 317 2.45 -14.45 0.34
C MET A 317 3.91 -14.63 0.74
N GLY A 318 4.41 -13.74 1.58
CA GLY A 318 5.76 -13.78 2.13
C GLY A 318 6.34 -12.39 2.36
N ARG A 319 7.41 -12.31 3.15
CA ARG A 319 8.11 -11.05 3.45
C ARG A 319 8.72 -10.42 2.20
N ASN A 320 9.09 -9.14 2.30
CA ASN A 320 9.88 -8.50 1.23
C ASN A 320 11.21 -9.24 1.06
N GLY A 321 11.57 -9.50 -0.21
CA GLY A 321 12.76 -10.28 -0.56
C GLY A 321 12.63 -11.81 -0.45
N SER A 322 11.46 -12.37 -0.13
CA SER A 322 11.24 -13.83 -0.09
C SER A 322 11.26 -14.53 -1.45
N GLY A 323 11.27 -13.77 -2.57
CA GLY A 323 11.34 -14.32 -3.91
C GLY A 323 10.05 -14.23 -4.72
N LYS A 324 8.97 -13.62 -4.21
CA LYS A 324 7.66 -13.51 -4.88
C LYS A 324 7.77 -12.96 -6.30
N SER A 325 8.25 -11.74 -6.46
CA SER A 325 8.41 -11.11 -7.78
C SER A 325 9.30 -11.93 -8.70
N SER A 326 10.40 -12.50 -8.17
CA SER A 326 11.30 -13.36 -8.96
C SER A 326 10.59 -14.61 -9.48
N LEU A 327 9.71 -15.20 -8.67
CA LEU A 327 8.89 -16.32 -9.09
C LEU A 327 7.88 -15.88 -10.16
N LEU A 328 7.16 -14.76 -9.97
CA LEU A 328 6.20 -14.26 -10.97
C LEU A 328 6.87 -14.01 -12.32
N TRP A 329 8.02 -13.34 -12.35
CA TRP A 329 8.78 -13.12 -13.59
C TRP A 329 9.24 -14.43 -14.24
N ALA A 330 9.62 -15.44 -13.44
CA ALA A 330 9.98 -16.76 -13.95
C ALA A 330 8.78 -17.53 -14.53
N LEU A 331 7.59 -17.39 -13.93
CA LEU A 331 6.34 -17.97 -14.43
C LEU A 331 5.88 -17.31 -15.73
N GLN A 332 6.06 -15.99 -15.85
CA GLN A 332 5.71 -15.23 -17.05
C GLN A 332 6.68 -15.50 -18.21
N GLY A 333 7.91 -15.94 -17.92
CA GLY A 333 8.90 -16.32 -18.93
C GLY A 333 9.91 -15.23 -19.30
N ALA A 334 9.72 -13.96 -18.86
CA ALA A 334 10.73 -12.90 -19.04
C ALA A 334 11.89 -13.01 -18.03
N GLY A 335 11.62 -13.54 -16.83
CA GLY A 335 12.65 -13.82 -15.83
C GLY A 335 13.41 -15.09 -16.15
N GLN A 336 14.76 -15.00 -16.10
CA GLN A 336 15.63 -16.17 -16.35
C GLN A 336 15.47 -17.21 -15.24
N ARG A 337 15.11 -18.43 -15.62
CA ARG A 337 15.14 -19.61 -14.76
C ARG A 337 16.53 -20.26 -14.84
N SER A 338 17.07 -20.63 -13.68
CA SER A 338 18.31 -21.40 -13.58
C SER A 338 18.05 -22.91 -13.52
N GLY A 339 16.79 -23.34 -13.33
CA GLY A 339 16.34 -24.71 -13.29
C GLY A 339 14.82 -24.83 -13.16
N GLY A 340 14.29 -26.03 -13.31
CA GLY A 340 12.88 -26.33 -13.28
C GLY A 340 12.15 -26.09 -14.61
N SER A 341 10.83 -26.38 -14.64
CA SER A 341 9.95 -26.15 -15.79
C SER A 341 8.75 -25.30 -15.41
N VAL A 342 8.18 -24.64 -16.42
CA VAL A 342 6.88 -23.95 -16.34
C VAL A 342 6.08 -24.35 -17.57
N ASP A 343 5.00 -25.08 -17.35
CA ASP A 343 4.16 -25.67 -18.37
C ASP A 343 2.78 -25.01 -18.29
N VAL A 344 2.33 -24.34 -19.37
CA VAL A 344 1.00 -23.73 -19.51
C VAL A 344 0.16 -24.59 -20.42
N GLU A 345 -0.98 -25.05 -19.93
CA GLU A 345 -1.96 -25.81 -20.68
C GLU A 345 -2.71 -24.87 -21.64
N THR A 346 -2.69 -25.20 -22.94
CA THR A 346 -3.44 -24.46 -23.98
C THR A 346 -4.22 -25.44 -24.83
N PRO A 347 -5.23 -25.00 -25.61
CA PRO A 347 -5.95 -25.86 -26.53
C PRO A 347 -5.03 -26.58 -27.55
N ASP A 348 -3.89 -25.97 -27.90
CA ASP A 348 -2.89 -26.50 -28.83
C ASP A 348 -1.82 -27.38 -28.16
N GLY A 349 -1.94 -27.67 -26.87
CA GLY A 349 -1.02 -28.46 -26.06
C GLY A 349 -0.23 -27.61 -25.05
N VAL A 350 0.74 -28.22 -24.40
CA VAL A 350 1.55 -27.60 -23.35
C VAL A 350 2.62 -26.69 -23.93
N ARG A 351 2.78 -25.49 -23.38
CA ARG A 351 3.76 -24.49 -23.81
C ARG A 351 4.53 -23.92 -22.63
N ASP A 352 5.84 -23.71 -22.82
CA ASP A 352 6.67 -22.96 -21.87
C ASP A 352 6.75 -21.48 -22.31
N PRO A 353 6.30 -20.51 -21.48
CA PRO A 353 6.32 -19.09 -21.81
C PRO A 353 7.72 -18.58 -22.20
N SER A 354 8.78 -19.09 -21.55
CA SER A 354 10.16 -18.65 -21.83
C SER A 354 10.68 -19.05 -23.21
N SER A 355 10.01 -19.99 -23.88
CA SER A 355 10.37 -20.44 -25.24
C SER A 355 9.72 -19.60 -26.34
N LEU A 356 8.86 -18.63 -25.99
CA LEU A 356 8.06 -17.84 -26.91
C LEU A 356 8.60 -16.41 -27.07
N THR A 357 8.09 -15.70 -28.06
CA THR A 357 8.26 -14.26 -28.16
C THR A 357 7.55 -13.55 -26.98
N ALA A 358 7.92 -12.31 -26.67
CA ALA A 358 7.28 -11.55 -25.59
C ALA A 358 5.75 -11.46 -25.76
N ALA A 359 5.26 -11.26 -26.98
CA ALA A 359 3.83 -11.25 -27.28
C ALA A 359 3.20 -12.65 -27.06
N GLY A 360 3.86 -13.71 -27.49
CA GLY A 360 3.40 -15.09 -27.26
C GLY A 360 3.36 -15.46 -25.77
N ALA A 361 4.39 -15.07 -25.01
CA ALA A 361 4.44 -15.30 -23.57
C ALA A 361 3.31 -14.53 -22.85
N ARG A 362 3.02 -13.28 -23.25
CA ARG A 362 1.95 -12.46 -22.67
C ARG A 362 0.54 -13.03 -22.91
N ARG A 363 0.31 -13.69 -24.04
CA ARG A 363 -0.93 -14.43 -24.31
C ARG A 363 -1.10 -15.67 -23.42
N LEU A 364 -0.03 -16.25 -22.93
CA LEU A 364 -0.11 -17.34 -21.96
C LEU A 364 -0.21 -16.81 -20.54
N VAL A 365 0.68 -15.89 -20.18
CA VAL A 365 0.82 -15.38 -18.82
C VAL A 365 0.98 -13.86 -18.87
N GLY A 366 -0.08 -13.15 -18.48
CA GLY A 366 -0.04 -11.69 -18.26
C GLY A 366 0.59 -11.37 -16.92
N LEU A 367 1.35 -10.28 -16.84
CA LEU A 367 1.96 -9.81 -15.60
C LEU A 367 1.77 -8.30 -15.43
N VAL A 368 1.16 -7.92 -14.31
CA VAL A 368 1.16 -6.53 -13.80
C VAL A 368 2.27 -6.44 -12.75
N PRO A 369 3.35 -5.69 -13.02
CA PRO A 369 4.47 -5.54 -12.09
C PRO A 369 4.11 -4.63 -10.91
N GLN A 370 4.96 -4.64 -9.87
CA GLN A 370 4.78 -3.84 -8.66
C GLN A 370 4.66 -2.34 -8.93
N THR A 371 5.36 -1.82 -9.93
CA THR A 371 5.24 -0.46 -10.43
C THR A 371 4.47 -0.49 -11.74
N ALA A 372 3.15 -0.35 -11.68
CA ALA A 372 2.30 -0.42 -12.86
C ALA A 372 2.69 0.62 -13.93
N SER A 373 3.13 1.82 -13.52
CA SER A 373 3.58 2.88 -14.42
C SER A 373 4.78 2.50 -15.30
N ASP A 374 5.55 1.46 -14.95
CA ASP A 374 6.67 1.00 -15.78
C ASP A 374 6.21 0.38 -17.12
N LEU A 375 4.92 0.11 -17.27
CA LEU A 375 4.31 -0.39 -18.49
C LEU A 375 3.56 0.70 -19.31
N LEU A 376 3.61 1.96 -18.88
CA LEU A 376 2.93 3.08 -19.51
C LEU A 376 3.97 4.05 -20.09
N TYR A 377 4.00 4.18 -21.41
CA TYR A 377 5.05 4.91 -22.11
C TYR A 377 4.53 6.06 -22.97
N LEU A 378 3.20 6.10 -23.22
CA LEU A 378 2.59 7.02 -24.17
C LEU A 378 1.99 8.25 -23.46
N GLU A 379 1.61 9.24 -24.22
CA GLU A 379 1.18 10.52 -23.68
C GLU A 379 -0.32 10.57 -23.33
N SER A 380 -1.09 9.56 -23.77
CA SER A 380 -2.53 9.51 -23.48
C SER A 380 -3.04 8.10 -23.23
N VAL A 381 -4.11 7.99 -22.46
CA VAL A 381 -4.82 6.73 -22.18
C VAL A 381 -5.31 6.09 -23.48
N GLY A 382 -5.83 6.90 -24.42
CA GLY A 382 -6.30 6.40 -25.71
C GLY A 382 -5.18 5.76 -26.53
N GLU A 383 -3.97 6.35 -26.55
CA GLU A 383 -2.81 5.78 -27.23
C GLU A 383 -2.33 4.49 -26.58
N GLU A 384 -2.29 4.43 -25.25
CA GLU A 384 -1.95 3.20 -24.51
C GLU A 384 -2.94 2.06 -24.83
N CYS A 385 -4.24 2.35 -24.86
CA CYS A 385 -5.25 1.36 -25.22
C CYS A 385 -5.13 0.91 -26.68
N ALA A 386 -4.94 1.82 -27.62
CA ALA A 386 -4.79 1.49 -29.03
C ALA A 386 -3.53 0.64 -29.31
N THR A 387 -2.43 0.94 -28.60
CA THR A 387 -1.19 0.17 -28.67
C THR A 387 -1.39 -1.22 -28.05
N GLY A 388 -2.10 -1.32 -26.93
CA GLY A 388 -2.49 -2.59 -26.32
C GLY A 388 -3.27 -3.51 -27.26
N ASP A 389 -4.25 -2.96 -28.00
CA ASP A 389 -5.00 -3.69 -29.02
C ASP A 389 -4.06 -4.20 -30.13
N HIS A 390 -3.22 -3.32 -30.68
CA HIS A 390 -2.31 -3.65 -31.76
C HIS A 390 -1.28 -4.73 -31.37
N GLU A 391 -0.64 -4.58 -30.21
CA GLU A 391 0.38 -5.55 -29.72
C GLU A 391 -0.22 -6.91 -29.35
N SER A 392 -1.49 -6.94 -28.99
CA SER A 392 -2.21 -8.17 -28.64
C SER A 392 -2.90 -8.81 -29.84
N ASP A 393 -2.88 -8.17 -31.02
CA ASP A 393 -3.61 -8.60 -32.23
C ASP A 393 -5.12 -8.75 -31.94
N ALA A 394 -5.65 -7.80 -31.13
CA ALA A 394 -7.03 -7.73 -30.72
C ALA A 394 -7.82 -6.75 -31.59
N ASP A 395 -9.16 -6.88 -31.58
CA ASP A 395 -10.03 -5.92 -32.25
C ASP A 395 -9.89 -4.52 -31.66
N VAL A 396 -9.91 -3.50 -32.54
CA VAL A 396 -9.80 -2.09 -32.13
C VAL A 396 -10.88 -1.73 -31.11
N GLY A 397 -10.48 -1.15 -29.98
CA GLY A 397 -11.35 -0.76 -28.87
C GLY A 397 -11.54 -1.82 -27.79
N THR A 398 -10.90 -2.99 -27.90
CA THR A 398 -10.96 -4.06 -26.89
C THR A 398 -10.39 -3.58 -25.55
N CYS A 399 -9.17 -3.01 -25.56
CA CYS A 399 -8.54 -2.47 -24.36
C CYS A 399 -9.37 -1.37 -23.72
N ARG A 400 -9.90 -0.44 -24.55
CA ARG A 400 -10.76 0.65 -24.05
C ARG A 400 -12.04 0.14 -23.40
N ALA A 401 -12.67 -0.88 -23.98
CA ALA A 401 -13.86 -1.51 -23.42
C ALA A 401 -13.55 -2.23 -22.10
N LEU A 402 -12.39 -2.87 -21.98
CA LEU A 402 -11.91 -3.46 -20.73
C LEU A 402 -11.66 -2.38 -19.67
N LEU A 403 -10.99 -1.28 -20.03
CA LEU A 403 -10.74 -0.18 -19.12
C LEU A 403 -12.04 0.45 -18.59
N GLU A 404 -13.03 0.66 -19.46
CA GLU A 404 -14.34 1.20 -19.05
C GLU A 404 -15.07 0.28 -18.05
N ARG A 405 -14.88 -1.04 -18.15
CA ARG A 405 -15.43 -2.01 -17.20
C ARG A 405 -14.69 -2.03 -15.86
N LEU A 406 -13.36 -1.79 -15.88
CA LEU A 406 -12.49 -1.83 -14.69
C LEU A 406 -12.52 -0.51 -13.92
N SER A 407 -12.55 0.60 -14.63
CA SER A 407 -12.55 1.98 -14.09
C SER A 407 -13.26 2.91 -15.04
N PRO A 408 -14.59 3.11 -14.88
CA PRO A 408 -15.38 3.93 -15.79
C PRO A 408 -14.99 5.41 -15.78
N GLY A 409 -15.20 6.10 -16.90
CA GLY A 409 -15.15 7.55 -16.99
C GLY A 409 -13.75 8.16 -17.12
N ILE A 410 -12.71 7.39 -17.44
CA ILE A 410 -11.38 7.92 -17.74
C ILE A 410 -11.40 8.48 -19.17
N ASP A 411 -11.00 9.75 -19.32
CA ASP A 411 -10.90 10.40 -20.63
C ASP A 411 -9.68 9.89 -21.41
N ASP A 412 -9.85 9.62 -22.70
CA ASP A 412 -8.80 9.14 -23.60
C ASP A 412 -7.64 10.13 -23.75
N ALA A 413 -7.91 11.45 -23.59
CA ALA A 413 -6.89 12.49 -23.65
C ALA A 413 -6.07 12.63 -22.37
N THR A 414 -6.45 11.95 -21.27
CA THR A 414 -5.74 12.02 -19.99
C THR A 414 -4.35 11.41 -20.12
N HIS A 415 -3.32 12.12 -19.63
CA HIS A 415 -1.98 11.57 -19.54
C HIS A 415 -1.93 10.50 -18.43
N PRO A 416 -1.31 9.32 -18.65
CA PRO A 416 -1.25 8.24 -17.64
C PRO A 416 -0.67 8.65 -16.28
N ARG A 417 0.20 9.68 -16.24
CA ARG A 417 0.74 10.24 -14.99
C ARG A 417 -0.28 10.98 -14.14
N ASP A 418 -1.34 11.49 -14.76
CA ASP A 418 -2.38 12.24 -14.07
C ASP A 418 -3.48 11.34 -13.50
N LEU A 419 -3.42 10.03 -13.81
CA LEU A 419 -4.31 9.03 -13.24
C LEU A 419 -3.98 8.76 -11.76
N SER A 420 -5.02 8.47 -10.98
CA SER A 420 -4.83 7.90 -9.63
C SER A 420 -4.15 6.53 -9.70
N GLU A 421 -3.57 6.04 -8.60
CA GLU A 421 -2.96 4.71 -8.55
C GLU A 421 -3.94 3.60 -8.95
N GLY A 422 -5.21 3.68 -8.51
CA GLY A 422 -6.25 2.72 -8.88
C GLY A 422 -6.59 2.77 -10.38
N GLN A 423 -6.72 3.96 -10.95
CA GLN A 423 -6.98 4.15 -12.39
C GLN A 423 -5.78 3.67 -13.23
N ARG A 424 -4.56 3.94 -12.78
CA ARG A 424 -3.32 3.48 -13.44
C ARG A 424 -3.21 1.96 -13.41
N LEU A 425 -3.52 1.34 -12.28
CA LEU A 425 -3.60 -0.11 -12.16
C LEU A 425 -4.66 -0.70 -13.10
N ALA A 426 -5.85 -0.08 -13.17
CA ALA A 426 -6.93 -0.51 -14.06
C ALA A 426 -6.52 -0.42 -15.54
N LEU A 427 -5.82 0.64 -15.96
CA LEU A 427 -5.29 0.79 -17.31
C LEU A 427 -4.29 -0.31 -17.65
N VAL A 428 -3.30 -0.56 -16.80
CA VAL A 428 -2.30 -1.62 -17.02
C VAL A 428 -2.96 -2.99 -17.03
N LEU A 429 -3.92 -3.23 -16.14
CA LEU A 429 -4.67 -4.49 -16.13
C LEU A 429 -5.50 -4.67 -17.43
N ALA A 430 -6.15 -3.60 -17.94
CA ALA A 430 -6.85 -3.64 -19.21
C ALA A 430 -5.92 -4.00 -20.38
N ILE A 431 -4.73 -3.37 -20.46
CA ILE A 431 -3.71 -3.67 -21.47
C ILE A 431 -3.27 -5.14 -21.39
N GLN A 432 -3.02 -5.67 -20.19
CA GLN A 432 -2.64 -7.07 -20.04
C GLN A 432 -3.77 -8.05 -20.40
N LEU A 433 -5.01 -7.74 -20.01
CA LEU A 433 -6.19 -8.55 -20.31
C LEU A 433 -6.57 -8.54 -21.79
N THR A 434 -6.17 -7.51 -22.56
CA THR A 434 -6.40 -7.44 -24.01
C THR A 434 -5.77 -8.64 -24.75
N ALA A 435 -4.67 -9.18 -24.24
CA ALA A 435 -4.05 -10.38 -24.78
C ALA A 435 -4.80 -11.68 -24.42
N ALA A 436 -5.88 -11.62 -23.62
CA ALA A 436 -6.66 -12.75 -23.12
C ALA A 436 -5.80 -13.88 -22.52
N PRO A 437 -4.93 -13.59 -21.53
CA PRO A 437 -3.99 -14.58 -21.01
C PRO A 437 -4.70 -15.71 -20.25
N GLU A 438 -4.15 -16.94 -20.30
CA GLU A 438 -4.62 -18.09 -19.52
C GLU A 438 -4.42 -17.90 -18.01
N VAL A 439 -3.35 -17.18 -17.64
CA VAL A 439 -2.99 -16.88 -16.25
C VAL A 439 -2.64 -15.39 -16.14
N MET A 440 -3.20 -14.71 -15.14
CA MET A 440 -2.88 -13.31 -14.79
C MET A 440 -2.10 -13.26 -13.47
N LEU A 441 -0.90 -12.69 -13.52
CA LEU A 441 -0.04 -12.48 -12.37
C LEU A 441 -0.06 -11.00 -11.97
N LEU A 442 -0.27 -10.71 -10.67
CA LEU A 442 -0.36 -9.37 -10.10
C LEU A 442 0.67 -9.25 -8.97
N ASP A 443 1.65 -8.35 -9.13
CA ASP A 443 2.70 -8.15 -8.12
C ASP A 443 2.42 -6.91 -7.27
N GLU A 444 2.08 -7.10 -5.99
CA GLU A 444 1.72 -6.06 -5.00
C GLU A 444 0.66 -5.04 -5.52
N PRO A 445 -0.45 -5.49 -6.14
CA PRO A 445 -1.39 -4.60 -6.82
C PRO A 445 -2.16 -3.67 -5.88
N THR A 446 -2.16 -3.96 -4.58
CA THR A 446 -2.87 -3.15 -3.56
C THR A 446 -2.04 -1.98 -3.00
N ARG A 447 -0.80 -1.82 -3.47
CA ARG A 447 0.08 -0.74 -3.02
C ARG A 447 -0.48 0.62 -3.45
N GLY A 448 -0.57 1.57 -2.52
CA GLY A 448 -1.11 2.92 -2.79
C GLY A 448 -2.64 2.97 -2.96
N LEU A 449 -3.35 1.85 -2.83
CA LEU A 449 -4.81 1.82 -2.85
C LEU A 449 -5.39 2.06 -1.45
N ASP A 450 -6.40 2.91 -1.36
CA ASP A 450 -7.23 3.06 -0.17
C ASP A 450 -8.22 1.88 0.00
N TYR A 451 -9.01 1.88 1.08
CA TYR A 451 -9.97 0.79 1.37
C TYR A 451 -11.06 0.64 0.31
N THR A 452 -11.52 1.75 -0.27
CA THR A 452 -12.56 1.73 -1.31
C THR A 452 -12.01 1.13 -2.59
N ALA A 453 -10.87 1.64 -3.08
CA ALA A 453 -10.19 1.12 -4.26
C ALA A 453 -9.78 -0.36 -4.09
N LYS A 454 -9.37 -0.79 -2.88
CA LYS A 454 -9.10 -2.20 -2.60
C LYS A 454 -10.34 -3.08 -2.71
N ARG A 455 -11.51 -2.63 -2.21
CA ARG A 455 -12.77 -3.38 -2.34
C ARG A 455 -13.21 -3.48 -3.80
N GLU A 456 -13.14 -2.39 -4.55
CA GLU A 456 -13.43 -2.38 -5.98
C GLU A 456 -12.49 -3.33 -6.74
N PHE A 457 -11.21 -3.27 -6.47
CA PHE A 457 -10.22 -4.15 -7.08
C PHE A 457 -10.44 -5.62 -6.67
N ALA A 458 -10.82 -5.91 -5.44
CA ALA A 458 -11.20 -7.24 -4.98
C ALA A 458 -12.39 -7.80 -5.78
N ALA A 459 -13.40 -6.97 -6.04
CA ALA A 459 -14.54 -7.35 -6.87
C ALA A 459 -14.13 -7.66 -8.33
N VAL A 460 -13.20 -6.89 -8.89
CA VAL A 460 -12.62 -7.13 -10.22
C VAL A 460 -11.89 -8.48 -10.25
N VAL A 461 -10.97 -8.75 -9.32
CA VAL A 461 -10.20 -10.00 -9.25
C VAL A 461 -11.13 -11.21 -9.14
N ARG A 462 -12.12 -11.15 -8.25
CA ARG A 462 -13.12 -12.22 -8.11
C ARG A 462 -13.98 -12.40 -9.36
N SER A 463 -14.32 -11.31 -10.05
CA SER A 463 -15.08 -11.38 -11.30
C SER A 463 -14.29 -12.07 -12.41
N LEU A 464 -13.01 -11.77 -12.56
CA LEU A 464 -12.11 -12.40 -13.53
C LEU A 464 -11.97 -13.91 -13.23
N ALA A 465 -11.78 -14.27 -11.98
CA ALA A 465 -11.71 -15.70 -11.59
C ALA A 465 -13.02 -16.44 -11.90
N ARG A 466 -14.18 -15.85 -11.52
CA ARG A 466 -15.51 -16.46 -11.85
C ARG A 466 -15.75 -16.64 -13.34
N GLN A 467 -15.11 -15.87 -14.21
CA GLN A 467 -15.13 -16.03 -15.66
C GLN A 467 -14.18 -17.14 -16.17
N GLY A 468 -13.52 -17.87 -15.25
CA GLY A 468 -12.61 -18.96 -15.56
C GLY A 468 -11.13 -18.57 -15.63
N GLY A 469 -10.80 -17.30 -15.33
CA GLY A 469 -9.41 -16.84 -15.25
C GLY A 469 -8.66 -17.51 -14.09
N SER A 470 -7.37 -17.75 -14.29
CA SER A 470 -6.44 -18.15 -13.22
C SER A 470 -5.67 -16.91 -12.76
N ILE A 471 -5.87 -16.47 -11.53
CA ILE A 471 -5.32 -15.21 -11.03
C ILE A 471 -4.35 -15.49 -9.89
N VAL A 472 -3.14 -14.90 -9.98
CA VAL A 472 -2.18 -14.93 -8.88
C VAL A 472 -1.98 -13.50 -8.35
N VAL A 473 -2.12 -13.33 -7.05
CA VAL A 473 -1.86 -12.06 -6.38
C VAL A 473 -0.70 -12.23 -5.42
N ALA A 474 0.48 -11.73 -5.80
CA ALA A 474 1.60 -11.65 -4.87
C ALA A 474 1.43 -10.41 -3.99
N THR A 475 1.26 -10.60 -2.69
CA THR A 475 1.07 -9.49 -1.75
C THR A 475 1.41 -9.88 -0.32
N HIS A 476 1.65 -8.87 0.49
CA HIS A 476 1.73 -8.96 1.95
C HIS A 476 0.49 -8.38 2.66
N ASP A 477 -0.53 -7.96 1.90
CA ASP A 477 -1.78 -7.42 2.42
C ASP A 477 -2.75 -8.56 2.80
N VAL A 478 -2.69 -8.95 4.07
CA VAL A 478 -3.46 -10.08 4.61
C VAL A 478 -4.97 -9.85 4.51
N GLU A 479 -5.42 -8.62 4.72
CA GLU A 479 -6.85 -8.27 4.67
C GLU A 479 -7.37 -8.39 3.23
N PHE A 480 -6.58 -7.97 2.24
CA PHE A 480 -6.92 -8.16 0.84
C PHE A 480 -6.94 -9.65 0.45
N VAL A 481 -5.94 -10.41 0.89
CA VAL A 481 -5.90 -11.88 0.66
C VAL A 481 -7.14 -12.55 1.24
N ALA A 482 -7.51 -12.22 2.47
CA ALA A 482 -8.72 -12.73 3.13
C ALA A 482 -10.00 -12.42 2.33
N ALA A 483 -10.02 -11.27 1.64
CA ALA A 483 -11.16 -10.86 0.84
C ALA A 483 -11.26 -11.56 -0.52
N VAL A 484 -10.15 -12.00 -1.14
CA VAL A 484 -10.16 -12.45 -2.55
C VAL A 484 -9.68 -13.87 -2.78
N ALA A 485 -8.79 -14.42 -1.94
CA ALA A 485 -8.07 -15.65 -2.25
C ALA A 485 -8.85 -16.90 -1.88
N ASP A 486 -8.85 -17.87 -2.80
CA ASP A 486 -9.33 -19.24 -2.56
C ASP A 486 -8.20 -20.10 -1.97
N ARG A 487 -6.96 -19.86 -2.43
CA ARG A 487 -5.75 -20.59 -2.03
C ARG A 487 -4.64 -19.61 -1.68
N ALA A 488 -3.79 -19.97 -0.73
CA ALA A 488 -2.61 -19.21 -0.37
C ALA A 488 -1.34 -20.06 -0.40
N VAL A 489 -0.29 -19.52 -1.02
CA VAL A 489 1.06 -20.09 -1.10
C VAL A 489 2.00 -19.13 -0.37
N VAL A 490 2.70 -19.62 0.64
CA VAL A 490 3.65 -18.79 1.43
C VAL A 490 5.08 -19.12 1.02
N LEU A 491 5.78 -18.06 0.60
CA LEU A 491 7.20 -18.12 0.25
C LEU A 491 8.07 -17.57 1.39
N ALA A 492 9.07 -18.34 1.80
CA ALA A 492 10.10 -17.90 2.74
C ALA A 492 11.49 -18.30 2.22
N ASP A 493 12.42 -17.37 2.19
CA ASP A 493 13.80 -17.58 1.72
C ASP A 493 13.92 -18.29 0.35
N GLY A 494 12.96 -18.04 -0.53
CA GLY A 494 12.89 -18.62 -1.87
C GLY A 494 12.25 -20.01 -1.95
N GLU A 495 11.74 -20.56 -0.86
CA GLU A 495 11.10 -21.86 -0.78
C GLU A 495 9.60 -21.72 -0.48
N VAL A 496 8.76 -22.61 -1.03
CA VAL A 496 7.35 -22.73 -0.66
C VAL A 496 7.27 -23.46 0.69
N VAL A 497 6.83 -22.76 1.73
CA VAL A 497 6.74 -23.30 3.10
C VAL A 497 5.32 -23.69 3.50
N SER A 498 4.31 -23.18 2.80
CA SER A 498 2.90 -23.52 3.01
C SER A 498 2.14 -23.35 1.71
N ASP A 499 1.19 -24.24 1.45
CA ASP A 499 0.33 -24.24 0.27
C ASP A 499 -0.98 -24.94 0.60
N GLY A 500 -2.12 -24.27 0.41
CA GLY A 500 -3.44 -24.81 0.72
C GLY A 500 -4.57 -23.80 0.66
N PRO A 501 -5.79 -24.17 1.08
CA PRO A 501 -6.92 -23.25 1.18
C PRO A 501 -6.53 -21.98 1.96
N ALA A 502 -6.95 -20.80 1.47
CA ALA A 502 -6.56 -19.53 2.06
C ALA A 502 -6.94 -19.45 3.55
N VAL A 503 -8.12 -19.96 3.92
CA VAL A 503 -8.59 -20.01 5.31
C VAL A 503 -7.64 -20.75 6.23
N ASP A 504 -7.11 -21.90 5.79
CA ASP A 504 -6.21 -22.74 6.60
C ASP A 504 -4.83 -22.10 6.74
N VAL A 505 -4.29 -21.59 5.63
CA VAL A 505 -2.95 -20.98 5.60
C VAL A 505 -2.92 -19.66 6.40
N LEU A 506 -3.95 -18.82 6.25
CA LEU A 506 -4.06 -17.57 7.02
C LEU A 506 -4.27 -17.82 8.51
N ALA A 507 -5.06 -18.83 8.86
CA ALA A 507 -5.35 -19.20 10.23
C ALA A 507 -4.15 -19.83 10.96
N ALA A 508 -3.30 -20.54 10.23
CA ALA A 508 -2.16 -21.28 10.81
C ALA A 508 -1.07 -20.36 11.36
N SER A 509 -1.01 -19.10 10.93
CA SER A 509 0.04 -18.16 11.35
C SER A 509 -0.52 -16.88 11.94
N PRO A 510 -0.21 -16.53 13.20
CA PRO A 510 -0.60 -15.25 13.79
C PRO A 510 -0.14 -14.02 13.00
N ALA A 511 0.95 -14.15 12.24
CA ALA A 511 1.50 -13.07 11.41
C ALA A 511 0.64 -12.82 10.16
N PHE A 512 0.01 -13.87 9.61
CA PHE A 512 -0.82 -13.79 8.40
C PHE A 512 -2.32 -13.85 8.69
N ALA A 513 -2.74 -13.98 9.95
CA ALA A 513 -4.15 -13.97 10.29
C ALA A 513 -4.75 -12.56 10.12
N PRO A 514 -5.91 -12.41 9.44
CA PRO A 514 -6.65 -11.16 9.36
C PRO A 514 -7.11 -10.68 10.74
N GLN A 515 -7.43 -9.39 10.87
CA GLN A 515 -7.87 -8.83 12.14
C GLN A 515 -9.13 -9.52 12.69
N VAL A 516 -10.10 -9.83 11.81
CA VAL A 516 -11.33 -10.54 12.20
C VAL A 516 -11.01 -11.92 12.75
N SER A 517 -10.15 -12.69 12.08
CA SER A 517 -9.69 -14.01 12.58
C SER A 517 -8.98 -13.91 13.92
N LYS A 518 -8.16 -12.89 14.10
CA LYS A 518 -7.52 -12.62 15.40
C LYS A 518 -8.52 -12.34 16.53
N VAL A 519 -9.70 -11.82 16.20
CA VAL A 519 -10.76 -11.51 17.18
C VAL A 519 -11.70 -12.71 17.39
N LEU A 520 -12.23 -13.31 16.34
CA LEU A 520 -13.33 -14.28 16.41
C LEU A 520 -12.90 -15.74 16.23
N GLY A 521 -11.67 -15.99 15.75
CA GLY A 521 -11.18 -17.34 15.44
C GLY A 521 -11.02 -17.58 13.94
N SER A 522 -10.35 -18.69 13.60
CA SER A 522 -9.84 -19.00 12.27
C SER A 522 -10.89 -19.14 11.17
N GLN A 523 -12.13 -19.42 11.50
CA GLN A 523 -13.22 -19.59 10.55
C GLN A 523 -13.82 -18.28 10.02
N TRP A 524 -13.43 -17.11 10.58
CA TRP A 524 -13.92 -15.80 10.20
C TRP A 524 -12.77 -14.97 9.63
N LEU A 525 -12.75 -14.77 8.31
CA LEU A 525 -11.66 -14.03 7.66
C LEU A 525 -11.98 -12.54 7.51
N THR A 526 -13.24 -12.22 7.18
CA THR A 526 -13.68 -10.85 6.85
C THR A 526 -14.88 -10.42 7.70
N VAL A 527 -15.15 -9.12 7.70
CA VAL A 527 -16.37 -8.57 8.34
C VAL A 527 -17.60 -9.04 7.57
N ASP A 528 -17.52 -9.20 6.25
CA ASP A 528 -18.62 -9.66 5.40
C ASP A 528 -19.01 -11.12 5.74
N ASP A 529 -18.06 -12.00 6.09
CA ASP A 529 -18.39 -13.34 6.58
C ASP A 529 -19.24 -13.30 7.83
N VAL A 530 -18.93 -12.37 8.75
CA VAL A 530 -19.67 -12.18 10.01
C VAL A 530 -21.05 -11.60 9.74
N ALA A 531 -21.14 -10.59 8.87
CA ALA A 531 -22.41 -9.98 8.48
C ALA A 531 -23.37 -11.00 7.86
N ALA A 532 -22.87 -11.80 6.92
CA ALA A 532 -23.65 -12.87 6.31
C ALA A 532 -24.14 -13.92 7.32
N ALA A 533 -23.32 -14.29 8.31
CA ALA A 533 -23.69 -15.27 9.33
C ALA A 533 -24.74 -14.71 10.31
N LEU A 534 -24.75 -13.40 10.56
CA LEU A 534 -25.73 -12.72 11.40
C LEU A 534 -27.05 -12.41 10.66
N GLY A 535 -27.12 -12.65 9.36
CA GLY A 535 -28.28 -12.35 8.53
C GLY A 535 -28.48 -10.84 8.30
N SER A 536 -27.43 -10.04 8.52
CA SER A 536 -27.38 -8.62 8.21
C SER A 536 -26.75 -8.47 6.82
N ASP A 537 -27.51 -8.82 5.76
CA ASP A 537 -27.16 -8.39 4.41
C ASP A 537 -27.33 -6.86 4.36
N ASP A 538 -26.28 -6.14 3.97
CA ASP A 538 -26.35 -4.69 3.77
C ASP A 538 -27.49 -4.34 2.81
N GLU A 539 -28.50 -3.56 3.30
CA GLU A 539 -29.41 -2.79 2.46
C GLU A 539 -28.69 -1.57 1.84
#